data_8d9564f2c3fe7609506a715827f651f0
#
_entry.id   8d9564f2c3fe7609506a715827f651f0
#
_cell.length_a   1.000
_cell.length_b   1.000
_cell.length_c   1.000
_cell.angle_alpha   90.00
_cell.angle_beta   90.00
_cell.angle_gamma   90.00
#
_symmetry.space_group_name_H-M   'P 1'
#
loop_
_entity.id
_entity.type
_entity.pdbx_description
1 polymer ?
#
loop_
_entity_poly.entity_id
_entity_poly.type
_entity_poly.pdbx_seq_one_letter_code
_entity_poly.pdbx_strand_id
1 'polypeptide(L)'
;MISVKVTAANVAEQAGARQLLEPLKGTLPRMQLVWADQGYTGDLGEWVTETLGWRLEIVERTTQKEHHAQIVATAKSRLAAGATVLEAWAGLKYGRGIEVLPRRWVVERTFAWLGKCRRLSKDYEYLPESSEAMIYLAMTRLMLKRLGKPSKTGPKPGG
;
A
#
# COMPACT_ATOMS: atom_id res chain seq x y z
N MET A 1 -8.80 -3.79 9.89
CA MET A 1 -7.34 -3.90 10.17
C MET A 1 -7.14 -5.23 10.88
N ILE A 2 -6.18 -6.00 10.45
CA ILE A 2 -5.93 -7.34 10.99
C ILE A 2 -4.99 -7.25 12.19
N SER A 3 -3.88 -6.52 12.03
CA SER A 3 -2.90 -6.31 13.09
C SER A 3 -2.24 -4.94 12.92
N VAL A 4 -1.63 -4.46 13.98
CA VAL A 4 -0.78 -3.26 14.01
C VAL A 4 0.38 -3.51 14.95
N LYS A 5 1.54 -3.00 14.60
CA LYS A 5 2.73 -2.96 15.43
C LYS A 5 3.33 -1.57 15.37
N VAL A 6 3.62 -1.01 16.52
CA VAL A 6 4.33 0.26 16.66
C VAL A 6 5.74 -0.06 17.15
N THR A 7 6.73 0.41 16.41
CA THR A 7 8.15 0.20 16.74
C THR A 7 8.85 1.53 16.92
N ALA A 8 9.92 1.53 17.69
CA ALA A 8 10.77 2.71 17.80
C ALA A 8 11.41 3.05 16.44
N ALA A 9 11.69 4.33 16.21
CA ALA A 9 12.19 4.81 14.91
C ALA A 9 13.56 4.23 14.48
N ASN A 10 14.30 3.65 15.41
CA ASN A 10 15.58 2.96 15.15
C ASN A 10 15.43 1.49 14.74
N VAL A 11 14.21 0.96 14.77
CA VAL A 11 13.94 -0.43 14.31
C VAL A 11 13.83 -0.42 12.81
N ALA A 12 14.62 -1.27 12.14
CA ALA A 12 14.57 -1.42 10.69
C ALA A 12 13.17 -1.92 10.25
N GLU A 13 12.70 -1.43 9.11
CA GLU A 13 11.36 -1.74 8.56
C GLU A 13 11.11 -3.24 8.44
N GLN A 14 12.10 -4.01 7.97
CA GLN A 14 12.01 -5.46 7.84
C GLN A 14 11.88 -6.16 9.20
N ALA A 15 12.61 -5.68 10.22
CA ALA A 15 12.50 -6.24 11.58
C ALA A 15 11.11 -5.96 12.17
N GLY A 16 10.58 -4.75 11.96
CA GLY A 16 9.20 -4.39 12.33
C GLY A 16 8.17 -5.24 11.61
N ALA A 17 8.37 -5.52 10.31
CA ALA A 17 7.49 -6.40 9.55
C ALA A 17 7.48 -7.83 10.08
N ARG A 18 8.63 -8.39 10.46
CA ARG A 18 8.68 -9.72 11.08
C ARG A 18 7.93 -9.76 12.39
N GLN A 19 8.14 -8.77 13.27
CA GLN A 19 7.40 -8.66 14.54
C GLN A 19 5.89 -8.55 14.35
N LEU A 20 5.44 -7.90 13.25
CA LEU A 20 4.04 -7.77 12.91
C LEU A 20 3.44 -9.08 12.38
N LEU A 21 4.16 -9.76 11.49
CA LEU A 21 3.64 -10.87 10.69
C LEU A 21 3.78 -12.23 11.40
N GLU A 22 4.84 -12.44 12.18
CA GLU A 22 5.11 -13.72 12.85
C GLU A 22 3.97 -14.21 13.75
N PRO A 23 3.35 -13.36 14.60
CA PRO A 23 2.20 -13.76 15.43
C PRO A 23 0.95 -14.13 14.64
N LEU A 24 0.91 -13.79 13.35
CA LEU A 24 -0.22 -14.10 12.47
C LEU A 24 -0.11 -15.47 11.82
N LYS A 25 1.01 -16.16 11.98
CA LYS A 25 1.20 -17.52 11.48
C LYS A 25 0.08 -18.45 11.97
N GLY A 26 -0.57 -19.14 11.04
CA GLY A 26 -1.67 -20.06 11.36
C GLY A 26 -3.01 -19.42 11.75
N THR A 27 -3.04 -18.10 12.05
CA THR A 27 -4.29 -17.41 12.42
C THR A 27 -5.13 -16.98 11.21
N LEU A 28 -4.50 -16.88 10.04
CA LEU A 28 -5.10 -16.39 8.80
C LEU A 28 -5.04 -17.46 7.68
N PRO A 29 -5.88 -18.51 7.73
CA PRO A 29 -5.76 -19.67 6.82
C PRO A 29 -6.00 -19.34 5.34
N ARG A 30 -6.63 -18.20 5.04
CA ARG A 30 -6.88 -17.75 3.66
C ARG A 30 -5.89 -16.71 3.17
N MET A 31 -4.91 -16.33 4.00
CA MET A 31 -3.89 -15.36 3.60
C MET A 31 -2.90 -16.02 2.64
N GLN A 32 -2.67 -15.41 1.50
CA GLN A 32 -1.77 -15.92 0.46
C GLN A 32 -0.77 -14.88 0.00
N LEU A 33 -1.12 -13.60 0.13
CA LEU A 33 -0.36 -12.51 -0.46
C LEU A 33 -0.33 -11.29 0.44
N VAL A 34 0.85 -10.72 0.59
CA VAL A 34 1.11 -9.45 1.27
C VAL A 34 1.72 -8.48 0.26
N TRP A 35 1.20 -7.26 0.17
CA TRP A 35 1.84 -6.19 -0.57
C TRP A 35 2.59 -5.27 0.37
N ALA A 36 3.82 -4.96 0.02
CA ALA A 36 4.66 -4.01 0.73
C ALA A 36 5.25 -2.99 -0.25
N ASP A 37 5.74 -1.88 0.26
CA ASP A 37 6.44 -0.89 -0.53
C ASP A 37 7.95 -1.21 -0.64
N GLN A 38 8.71 -0.34 -1.32
CA GLN A 38 10.13 -0.54 -1.57
C GLN A 38 11.01 -0.57 -0.31
N GLY A 39 10.54 -0.04 0.82
CA GLY A 39 11.27 -0.11 2.10
C GLY A 39 11.44 -1.54 2.61
N TYR A 40 10.63 -2.47 2.13
CA TYR A 40 10.63 -3.87 2.54
C TYR A 40 11.38 -4.80 1.56
N THR A 41 12.20 -4.26 0.66
CA THR A 41 13.08 -5.06 -0.22
C THR A 41 14.15 -5.78 0.59
N GLY A 42 14.64 -6.92 0.07
CA GLY A 42 15.67 -7.74 0.70
C GLY A 42 15.16 -9.14 1.03
N ASP A 43 15.63 -9.70 2.13
CA ASP A 43 15.38 -11.09 2.55
C ASP A 43 13.99 -11.34 3.16
N LEU A 44 13.19 -10.28 3.36
CA LEU A 44 11.85 -10.40 3.95
C LEU A 44 10.94 -11.29 3.09
N GLY A 45 11.08 -11.25 1.76
CA GLY A 45 10.26 -12.07 0.85
C GLY A 45 10.49 -13.57 1.03
N GLU A 46 11.75 -13.99 1.14
CA GLU A 46 12.11 -15.39 1.42
C GLU A 46 11.59 -15.81 2.80
N TRP A 47 11.86 -15.00 3.81
CA TRP A 47 11.39 -15.27 5.17
C TRP A 47 9.85 -15.41 5.25
N VAL A 48 9.09 -14.54 4.58
CA VAL A 48 7.61 -14.62 4.53
C VAL A 48 7.16 -15.92 3.90
N THR A 49 7.83 -16.33 2.82
CA THR A 49 7.49 -17.57 2.12
C THR A 49 7.81 -18.80 2.96
N GLU A 50 9.01 -18.87 3.54
CA GLU A 50 9.47 -20.02 4.32
C GLU A 50 8.76 -20.14 5.67
N THR A 51 8.55 -19.00 6.35
CA THR A 51 8.01 -19.01 7.70
C THR A 51 6.49 -19.04 7.72
N LEU A 52 5.83 -18.27 6.84
CA LEU A 52 4.39 -18.06 6.87
C LEU A 52 3.65 -18.79 5.75
N GLY A 53 4.35 -19.22 4.71
CA GLY A 53 3.75 -19.81 3.51
C GLY A 53 2.99 -18.82 2.64
N TRP A 54 3.27 -17.50 2.79
CA TRP A 54 2.65 -16.45 2.02
C TRP A 54 3.63 -15.88 0.99
N ARG A 55 3.12 -15.20 -0.03
CA ARG A 55 3.93 -14.48 -1.01
C ARG A 55 4.00 -13.00 -0.63
N LEU A 56 5.19 -12.42 -0.65
CA LEU A 56 5.40 -10.98 -0.54
C LEU A 56 5.60 -10.38 -1.93
N GLU A 57 4.78 -9.40 -2.30
CA GLU A 57 4.95 -8.60 -3.50
C GLU A 57 5.34 -7.17 -3.13
N ILE A 58 6.50 -6.74 -3.59
CA ILE A 58 6.95 -5.36 -3.44
C ILE A 58 6.31 -4.51 -4.54
N VAL A 59 5.56 -3.49 -4.13
CA VAL A 59 4.97 -2.52 -5.05
C VAL A 59 6.01 -1.46 -5.38
N GLU A 60 6.68 -1.62 -6.52
CA GLU A 60 7.66 -0.67 -7.00
C GLU A 60 6.98 0.58 -7.58
N ARG A 61 7.60 1.73 -7.32
CA ARG A 61 7.29 2.96 -8.05
C ARG A 61 8.17 3.00 -9.28
N THR A 62 7.59 3.06 -10.45
CA THR A 62 8.33 3.44 -11.65
C THR A 62 8.93 4.83 -11.41
N THR A 63 10.24 4.92 -11.32
CA THR A 63 10.88 6.21 -11.12
C THR A 63 10.69 7.09 -12.35
N GLN A 64 10.68 8.41 -12.18
CA GLN A 64 10.57 9.34 -13.31
C GLN A 64 11.68 9.10 -14.35
N LYS A 65 12.86 8.64 -13.92
CA LYS A 65 13.97 8.25 -14.81
C LYS A 65 13.65 7.02 -15.65
N GLU A 66 13.07 5.98 -15.04
CA GLU A 66 12.68 4.74 -15.73
C GLU A 66 11.56 5.00 -16.70
N HIS A 67 10.54 5.77 -16.30
CA HIS A 67 9.46 6.18 -17.19
C HIS A 67 9.99 6.99 -18.39
N HIS A 68 10.90 7.94 -18.15
CA HIS A 68 11.58 8.68 -19.20
C HIS A 68 12.39 7.75 -20.12
N ALA A 69 13.16 6.82 -19.55
CA ALA A 69 13.95 5.85 -20.32
C ALA A 69 13.04 4.95 -21.20
N GLN A 70 11.90 4.50 -20.69
CA GLN A 70 10.92 3.73 -21.45
C GLN A 70 10.32 4.52 -22.62
N ILE A 71 9.97 5.80 -22.39
CA ILE A 71 9.47 6.71 -23.45
C ILE A 71 10.51 6.86 -24.55
N VAL A 72 11.75 7.15 -24.17
CA VAL A 72 12.87 7.31 -25.12
C VAL A 72 13.16 6.01 -25.88
N ALA A 73 13.16 4.87 -25.20
CA ALA A 73 13.35 3.57 -25.83
C ALA A 73 12.24 3.25 -26.84
N THR A 74 10.98 3.54 -26.49
CA THR A 74 9.82 3.34 -27.39
C THR A 74 9.92 4.26 -28.62
N ALA A 75 10.27 5.53 -28.43
CA ALA A 75 10.45 6.46 -29.54
C ALA A 75 11.60 6.01 -30.48
N LYS A 76 12.73 5.57 -29.92
CA LYS A 76 13.86 5.04 -30.70
C LYS A 76 13.47 3.78 -31.49
N SER A 77 12.72 2.87 -30.90
CA SER A 77 12.25 1.66 -31.59
C SER A 77 11.32 2.00 -32.77
N ARG A 78 10.43 2.97 -32.62
CA ARG A 78 9.55 3.42 -33.71
C ARG A 78 10.33 4.11 -34.85
N LEU A 79 11.35 4.92 -34.50
CA LEU A 79 12.23 5.53 -35.49
C LEU A 79 13.04 4.46 -36.26
N ALA A 80 13.54 3.43 -35.58
CA ALA A 80 14.24 2.32 -36.22
C ALA A 80 13.31 1.50 -37.15
N ALA A 81 12.01 1.48 -36.89
CA ALA A 81 10.98 0.86 -37.73
C ALA A 81 10.53 1.77 -38.91
N GLY A 82 11.17 2.92 -39.11
CA GLY A 82 10.90 3.82 -40.24
C GLY A 82 9.82 4.87 -39.99
N ALA A 83 9.36 5.05 -38.74
CA ALA A 83 8.42 6.10 -38.39
C ALA A 83 9.08 7.50 -38.46
N THR A 84 8.32 8.52 -38.82
CA THR A 84 8.77 9.91 -38.74
C THR A 84 8.96 10.33 -37.27
N VAL A 85 9.71 11.40 -37.03
CA VAL A 85 9.94 11.92 -35.67
C VAL A 85 8.61 12.22 -34.97
N LEU A 86 7.64 12.80 -35.68
CA LEU A 86 6.32 13.13 -35.15
C LEU A 86 5.55 11.87 -34.71
N GLU A 87 5.55 10.83 -35.54
CA GLU A 87 4.89 9.55 -35.28
C GLU A 87 5.60 8.77 -34.15
N ALA A 88 6.91 8.84 -34.08
CA ALA A 88 7.69 8.19 -33.02
C ALA A 88 7.32 8.70 -31.62
N TRP A 89 7.05 10.00 -31.51
CA TRP A 89 6.67 10.66 -30.25
C TRP A 89 5.14 10.76 -30.06
N ALA A 90 4.35 10.40 -31.06
CA ALA A 90 2.89 10.49 -30.97
C ALA A 90 2.34 9.59 -29.84
N GLY A 91 1.51 10.17 -28.98
CA GLY A 91 0.88 9.47 -27.87
C GLY A 91 1.81 9.17 -26.68
N LEU A 92 3.11 9.45 -26.76
CA LEU A 92 4.03 9.35 -25.63
C LEU A 92 3.84 10.58 -24.74
N LYS A 93 3.21 10.41 -23.60
CA LYS A 93 2.98 11.51 -22.65
C LYS A 93 4.24 11.79 -21.85
N TYR A 94 4.93 12.86 -22.21
CA TYR A 94 5.92 13.52 -21.38
C TYR A 94 5.19 14.27 -20.27
N GLY A 95 5.15 13.73 -19.07
CA GLY A 95 4.54 14.44 -17.98
C GLY A 95 4.36 13.57 -16.74
N ARG A 96 4.24 14.23 -15.60
CA ARG A 96 3.89 13.65 -14.33
C ARG A 96 2.49 13.00 -14.42
N GLY A 97 2.41 11.84 -15.06
CA GLY A 97 1.25 10.99 -14.91
C GLY A 97 1.21 10.53 -13.46
N ILE A 98 0.11 10.79 -12.78
CA ILE A 98 -0.16 10.09 -11.52
C ILE A 98 -0.41 8.65 -11.90
N GLU A 99 0.62 7.81 -11.80
CA GLU A 99 0.46 6.37 -11.90
C GLU A 99 -0.26 5.92 -10.63
N VAL A 100 -1.53 5.57 -10.78
CA VAL A 100 -2.31 4.97 -9.69
C VAL A 100 -1.83 3.54 -9.54
N LEU A 101 -0.85 3.32 -8.67
CA LEU A 101 -0.40 1.99 -8.33
C LEU A 101 -1.58 1.19 -7.75
N PRO A 102 -1.88 0.01 -8.30
CA PRO A 102 -2.98 -0.80 -7.81
C PRO A 102 -2.88 -1.01 -6.29
N ARG A 103 -3.96 -0.70 -5.58
CA ARG A 103 -4.15 -0.96 -4.14
C ARG A 103 -3.31 -0.12 -3.16
N ARG A 104 -2.38 0.70 -3.58
CA ARG A 104 -1.62 1.60 -2.70
C ARG A 104 -2.53 2.57 -1.93
N TRP A 105 -3.58 3.08 -2.57
CA TRP A 105 -4.58 3.95 -1.95
C TRP A 105 -5.21 3.36 -0.68
N VAL A 106 -5.16 2.04 -0.48
CA VAL A 106 -5.71 1.39 0.73
C VAL A 106 -4.92 1.80 1.96
N VAL A 107 -3.59 1.83 1.87
CA VAL A 107 -2.69 2.26 2.95
C VAL A 107 -2.90 3.74 3.24
N GLU A 108 -2.83 4.59 2.21
CA GLU A 108 -3.03 6.03 2.34
C GLU A 108 -4.41 6.37 2.94
N ARG A 109 -5.46 5.67 2.53
CA ARG A 109 -6.80 5.79 3.09
C ARG A 109 -6.85 5.40 4.56
N THR A 110 -6.14 4.35 4.95
CA THR A 110 -6.09 3.91 6.34
C THR A 110 -5.43 4.95 7.23
N PHE A 111 -4.30 5.50 6.81
CA PHE A 111 -3.65 6.61 7.52
C PHE A 111 -4.53 7.87 7.56
N ALA A 112 -5.22 8.20 6.48
CA ALA A 112 -6.17 9.32 6.46
C ALA A 112 -7.33 9.12 7.45
N TRP A 113 -7.78 7.91 7.69
CA TRP A 113 -8.78 7.61 8.72
C TRP A 113 -8.24 7.75 10.14
N LEU A 114 -7.04 7.26 10.37
CA LEU A 114 -6.35 7.40 11.67
C LEU A 114 -6.07 8.87 11.98
N GLY A 115 -5.60 9.66 11.02
CA GLY A 115 -5.35 11.09 11.17
C GLY A 115 -6.60 11.93 11.48
N LYS A 116 -7.81 11.43 11.22
CA LYS A 116 -9.08 12.05 11.67
C LYS A 116 -9.34 11.86 13.17
N CYS A 117 -8.64 10.96 13.81
CA CYS A 117 -8.68 10.80 15.26
C CYS A 117 -7.68 11.75 15.89
N ARG A 118 -8.15 12.77 16.62
CA ARG A 118 -7.29 13.81 17.21
C ARG A 118 -6.10 13.23 17.97
N ARG A 119 -6.28 12.11 18.68
CA ARG A 119 -5.24 11.45 19.47
C ARG A 119 -4.19 10.72 18.62
N LEU A 120 -4.47 10.46 17.36
CA LEU A 120 -3.57 9.81 16.41
C LEU A 120 -3.00 10.79 15.37
N SER A 121 -3.26 12.09 15.51
CA SER A 121 -2.70 13.12 14.64
C SER A 121 -1.21 13.37 14.90
N LYS A 122 -0.75 13.02 16.10
CA LYS A 122 0.64 12.95 16.53
C LYS A 122 0.78 11.74 17.46
N ASP A 123 2.00 11.28 17.64
CA ASP A 123 2.30 10.26 18.66
C ASP A 123 2.42 10.95 20.03
N TYR A 124 1.42 10.72 20.87
CA TYR A 124 1.36 11.25 22.23
C TYR A 124 1.63 10.20 23.29
N GLU A 125 1.75 8.95 22.89
CA GLU A 125 1.90 7.84 23.81
C GLU A 125 3.38 7.53 24.03
N TYR A 126 3.75 7.35 25.30
CA TYR A 126 5.11 7.01 25.67
C TYR A 126 5.44 5.53 25.37
N LEU A 127 4.46 4.66 25.52
CA LEU A 127 4.60 3.22 25.30
C LEU A 127 4.03 2.82 23.94
N PRO A 128 4.75 2.05 23.11
CA PRO A 128 4.26 1.54 21.84
C PRO A 128 2.93 0.78 21.95
N GLU A 129 2.76 0.01 23.03
CA GLU A 129 1.53 -0.75 23.29
C GLU A 129 0.32 0.16 23.49
N SER A 130 0.51 1.33 24.08
CA SER A 130 -0.55 2.34 24.22
C SER A 130 -0.94 2.91 22.86
N SER A 131 0.04 3.21 22.01
CA SER A 131 -0.20 3.64 20.63
C SER A 131 -0.95 2.57 19.84
N GLU A 132 -0.57 1.30 19.95
CA GLU A 132 -1.25 0.16 19.32
C GLU A 132 -2.71 0.07 19.79
N ALA A 133 -2.95 0.16 21.10
CA ALA A 133 -4.30 0.13 21.67
C ALA A 133 -5.18 1.27 21.15
N MET A 134 -4.63 2.49 21.05
CA MET A 134 -5.35 3.66 20.51
C MET A 134 -5.69 3.49 19.03
N ILE A 135 -4.82 2.88 18.24
CA ILE A 135 -5.07 2.56 16.84
C ILE A 135 -6.21 1.53 16.74
N TYR A 136 -6.20 0.46 17.55
CA TYR A 136 -7.28 -0.52 17.57
C TYR A 136 -8.62 0.10 17.96
N LEU A 137 -8.66 0.97 18.96
CA LEU A 137 -9.89 1.69 19.36
C LEU A 137 -10.43 2.56 18.23
N ALA A 138 -9.56 3.31 17.54
CA ALA A 138 -9.95 4.15 16.42
C ALA A 138 -10.53 3.33 15.26
N MET A 139 -9.91 2.21 14.92
CA MET A 139 -10.37 1.32 13.86
C MET A 139 -11.66 0.59 14.23
N THR A 140 -11.79 0.15 15.47
CA THR A 140 -13.05 -0.44 16.00
C THR A 140 -14.21 0.56 15.88
N ARG A 141 -14.02 1.80 16.33
CA ARG A 141 -15.02 2.86 16.17
C ARG A 141 -15.41 3.07 14.71
N LEU A 142 -14.44 3.06 13.80
CA LEU A 142 -14.68 3.21 12.36
C LEU A 142 -15.52 2.04 11.81
N MET A 143 -15.21 0.81 12.22
CA MET A 143 -15.93 -0.39 11.80
C MET A 143 -17.37 -0.38 12.33
N LEU A 144 -17.55 -0.07 13.59
CA LEU A 144 -18.89 0.05 14.19
C LEU A 144 -19.76 1.10 13.48
N LYS A 145 -19.18 2.27 13.16
CA LYS A 145 -19.88 3.29 12.35
C LYS A 145 -20.30 2.80 10.96
N ARG A 146 -19.54 1.89 10.36
CA ARG A 146 -19.87 1.32 9.05
C ARG A 146 -20.95 0.27 9.13
N LEU A 147 -20.91 -0.57 10.15
CA LEU A 147 -21.92 -1.60 10.40
C LEU A 147 -23.26 -0.97 10.79
N GLY A 148 -23.24 0.12 11.55
CA GLY A 148 -24.45 0.84 11.96
C GLY A 148 -25.07 1.74 10.88
N LYS A 149 -24.45 1.86 9.69
CA LYS A 149 -25.09 2.58 8.57
C LYS A 149 -26.12 1.67 7.91
N PRO A 150 -27.39 2.08 7.77
CA PRO A 150 -28.36 1.32 7.03
C PRO A 150 -27.86 1.11 5.59
N SER A 151 -28.03 -0.10 5.09
CA SER A 151 -27.73 -0.45 3.70
C SER A 151 -28.50 0.51 2.78
N LYS A 152 -27.80 1.18 1.85
CA LYS A 152 -28.42 2.03 0.81
C LYS A 152 -29.09 1.21 -0.31
N THR A 153 -29.42 -0.05 -0.06
CA THR A 153 -30.19 -0.89 -0.96
C THR A 153 -31.69 -0.74 -0.73
N GLY A 154 -32.21 0.47 -0.95
CA GLY A 154 -33.63 0.67 -1.27
C GLY A 154 -33.76 0.73 -2.80
N PRO A 155 -34.84 0.17 -3.40
CA PRO A 155 -35.09 0.33 -4.82
C PRO A 155 -35.15 1.83 -5.13
N LYS A 156 -34.43 2.26 -6.19
CA LYS A 156 -34.60 3.62 -6.71
C LYS A 156 -36.09 3.79 -7.05
N PRO A 157 -36.76 4.85 -6.57
CA PRO A 157 -38.09 5.16 -7.06
C PRO A 157 -37.97 5.37 -8.56
N GLY A 158 -38.70 4.56 -9.31
CA GLY A 158 -38.76 4.63 -10.77
C GLY A 158 -39.21 6.04 -11.17
N GLY A 159 -38.50 6.65 -12.05
CA GLY A 159 -38.91 7.76 -12.89
C GLY A 159 -39.34 7.23 -14.25
#